data_12ae93b18e76113dbc5d7349f479c88e
#
_entry.id   12ae93b18e76113dbc5d7349f479c88e
#
_cell.length_a   1.000
_cell.length_b   1.000
_cell.length_c   1.000
_cell.angle_alpha   90.00
_cell.angle_beta   90.00
_cell.angle_gamma   90.00
#
_symmetry.space_group_name_H-M   'P 1'
#
loop_
_entity.id
_entity.type
_entity.pdbx_description
1 polymer ?
#
loop_
_entity_poly.entity_id
_entity_poly.type
_entity_poly.pdbx_seq_one_letter_code
_entity_poly.pdbx_strand_id
1 'polypeptide(L)'
;MARTVLRGGRRGNPSALPGEPYRNERSGLYRPKVPSRVPRSIPDGEFNEIFARLPSHRDRALVAFYVSTGARASELLSATVAGTDPGRQVITVVRKGTRELQELPASTDAFVWLRLYQVEMDGLVPKGRRQPLWWTLRRPVRPLSYHAVHRMFERVNEQAGTSATLHSLRHTAAYRMAEDSSLPLTDVQFVLGHAQLTTTQIYLTPRKEEVIRRVLAHHAEQTRQAAARSRPSPAPGYRPETLDVLFRNGAS
;
A
#
# COMPACT_ATOMS: atom_id res chain seq x y z
N MET A 1 14.73 -54.49 48.12
CA MET A 1 15.78 -54.10 47.17
C MET A 1 15.39 -52.80 46.52
N ALA A 2 15.91 -51.69 46.97
CA ALA A 2 15.60 -50.36 46.46
C ALA A 2 16.65 -49.95 45.40
N ARG A 3 16.22 -49.61 44.17
CA ARG A 3 17.08 -49.07 43.13
C ARG A 3 17.05 -47.54 43.21
N THR A 4 18.17 -46.98 43.63
CA THR A 4 18.45 -45.56 43.60
C THR A 4 18.68 -45.08 42.16
N VAL A 5 17.87 -44.16 41.67
CA VAL A 5 18.08 -43.49 40.37
C VAL A 5 18.90 -42.23 40.62
N LEU A 6 20.13 -42.20 40.14
CA LEU A 6 20.98 -41.05 40.14
C LEU A 6 20.51 -40.01 39.14
N ARG A 7 20.07 -38.84 39.61
CA ARG A 7 19.81 -37.62 38.80
C ARG A 7 21.13 -37.07 38.29
N GLY A 8 21.34 -37.09 37.00
CA GLY A 8 22.45 -36.43 36.31
C GLY A 8 22.43 -34.92 36.55
N GLY A 9 23.44 -34.40 37.24
CA GLY A 9 23.64 -32.99 37.41
C GLY A 9 23.97 -32.31 36.09
N ARG A 10 23.27 -31.22 35.80
CA ARG A 10 23.64 -30.30 34.71
C ARG A 10 24.98 -29.68 35.08
N ARG A 11 25.99 -29.89 34.24
CA ARG A 11 27.27 -29.18 34.33
C ARG A 11 27.00 -27.70 34.03
N GLY A 12 27.10 -26.85 35.03
CA GLY A 12 27.15 -25.40 34.86
C GLY A 12 28.44 -25.00 34.15
N ASN A 13 28.36 -23.98 33.32
CA ASN A 13 29.50 -23.39 32.64
C ASN A 13 30.41 -22.69 33.69
N PRO A 14 31.69 -23.09 33.89
CA PRO A 14 32.52 -22.61 35.00
C PRO A 14 33.12 -21.21 34.80
N SER A 15 32.74 -20.46 33.78
CA SER A 15 33.36 -19.15 33.47
C SER A 15 32.44 -17.94 33.57
N ALA A 16 31.26 -18.05 34.19
CA ALA A 16 30.39 -16.90 34.41
C ALA A 16 30.58 -16.36 35.83
N LEU A 17 31.03 -15.12 35.97
CA LEU A 17 31.10 -14.40 37.25
C LEU A 17 29.68 -14.09 37.75
N PRO A 18 29.39 -14.15 39.05
CA PRO A 18 28.08 -13.81 39.58
C PRO A 18 27.79 -12.32 39.35
N GLY A 19 26.74 -12.04 38.53
CA GLY A 19 26.30 -10.67 38.25
C GLY A 19 26.37 -10.24 36.78
N GLU A 20 26.94 -11.05 35.86
CA GLU A 20 26.84 -10.73 34.43
C GLU A 20 25.46 -11.10 33.90
N PRO A 21 24.79 -10.18 33.15
CA PRO A 21 23.53 -10.50 32.49
C PRO A 21 23.78 -11.63 31.47
N TYR A 22 22.91 -12.63 31.48
CA TYR A 22 22.94 -13.79 30.60
C TYR A 22 23.06 -13.33 29.14
N ARG A 23 24.25 -13.40 28.56
CA ARG A 23 24.44 -13.16 27.13
C ARG A 23 23.81 -14.32 26.40
N ASN A 24 22.67 -14.01 25.79
CA ASN A 24 22.03 -14.94 24.87
C ASN A 24 22.93 -15.05 23.62
N GLU A 25 23.70 -16.12 23.53
CA GLU A 25 24.61 -16.41 22.39
C GLU A 25 23.90 -16.49 21.03
N ARG A 26 22.57 -16.39 21.05
CA ARG A 26 21.72 -16.26 19.85
C ARG A 26 21.35 -14.81 19.50
N SER A 27 21.75 -13.81 20.26
CA SER A 27 21.68 -12.43 19.82
C SER A 27 22.71 -12.25 18.71
N GLY A 28 22.24 -12.55 17.50
CA GLY A 28 23.08 -12.62 16.30
C GLY A 28 23.83 -11.32 16.11
N LEU A 29 25.06 -11.48 15.67
CA LEU A 29 25.85 -10.47 15.00
C LEU A 29 24.91 -9.46 14.30
N TYR A 30 25.11 -8.18 14.59
CA TYR A 30 24.43 -7.08 13.93
C TYR A 30 24.48 -7.32 12.41
N ARG A 31 23.40 -7.84 11.85
CA ARG A 31 23.23 -7.90 10.40
C ARG A 31 22.86 -6.49 9.99
N PRO A 32 23.72 -5.78 9.24
CA PRO A 32 23.31 -4.51 8.66
C PRO A 32 22.03 -4.77 7.89
N LYS A 33 20.98 -3.97 8.16
CA LYS A 33 19.73 -4.05 7.40
C LYS A 33 20.12 -3.74 5.96
N VAL A 34 20.18 -4.78 5.13
CA VAL A 34 20.28 -4.59 3.67
C VAL A 34 19.10 -3.71 3.29
N PRO A 35 19.34 -2.58 2.58
CA PRO A 35 18.24 -1.74 2.15
C PRO A 35 17.20 -2.63 1.48
N SER A 36 15.95 -2.58 1.96
CA SER A 36 14.86 -3.32 1.36
C SER A 36 14.78 -2.88 -0.09
N ARG A 37 15.00 -3.82 -1.02
CA ARG A 37 14.82 -3.51 -2.45
C ARG A 37 13.39 -3.00 -2.60
N VAL A 38 13.23 -1.83 -3.21
CA VAL A 38 11.90 -1.31 -3.57
C VAL A 38 11.20 -2.42 -4.37
N PRO A 39 10.03 -2.88 -3.91
CA PRO A 39 9.31 -3.91 -4.63
C PRO A 39 9.03 -3.44 -6.05
N ARG A 40 9.31 -4.29 -7.04
CA ARG A 40 9.12 -3.91 -8.44
C ARG A 40 7.63 -3.75 -8.73
N SER A 41 7.24 -2.56 -9.17
CA SER A 41 5.97 -2.34 -9.85
C SER A 41 6.04 -2.99 -11.23
N ILE A 42 4.90 -3.44 -11.74
CA ILE A 42 4.78 -3.93 -13.11
C ILE A 42 4.76 -2.70 -14.03
N PRO A 43 5.68 -2.58 -15.01
CA PRO A 43 5.64 -1.49 -15.99
C PRO A 43 4.32 -1.52 -16.79
N ASP A 44 3.85 -0.35 -17.23
CA ASP A 44 2.55 -0.25 -17.92
C ASP A 44 2.48 -1.10 -19.20
N GLY A 45 3.53 -1.17 -19.98
CA GLY A 45 3.60 -2.03 -21.16
C GLY A 45 3.43 -3.51 -20.81
N GLU A 46 4.16 -3.99 -19.78
CA GLU A 46 4.04 -5.35 -19.29
C GLU A 46 2.66 -5.64 -18.69
N PHE A 47 2.10 -4.69 -17.96
CA PHE A 47 0.74 -4.81 -17.42
C PHE A 47 -0.30 -4.94 -18.53
N ASN A 48 -0.22 -4.14 -19.60
CA ASN A 48 -1.12 -4.19 -20.73
C ASN A 48 -1.04 -5.55 -21.46
N GLU A 49 0.16 -6.09 -21.62
CA GLU A 49 0.38 -7.41 -22.20
C GLU A 49 -0.25 -8.54 -21.35
N ILE A 50 -0.09 -8.49 -20.03
CA ILE A 50 -0.73 -9.39 -19.09
C ILE A 50 -2.25 -9.26 -19.18
N PHE A 51 -2.78 -8.03 -19.12
CA PHE A 51 -4.22 -7.76 -19.12
C PHE A 51 -4.90 -8.21 -20.40
N ALA A 52 -4.27 -8.00 -21.56
CA ALA A 52 -4.79 -8.41 -22.86
C ALA A 52 -4.96 -9.94 -22.96
N ARG A 53 -4.11 -10.72 -22.27
CA ARG A 53 -4.13 -12.20 -22.27
C ARG A 53 -5.04 -12.80 -21.21
N LEU A 54 -5.68 -12.00 -20.36
CA LEU A 54 -6.62 -12.53 -19.38
C LEU A 54 -7.84 -13.16 -20.09
N PRO A 55 -8.13 -14.45 -19.78
CA PRO A 55 -9.01 -15.26 -20.65
C PRO A 55 -10.50 -14.98 -20.43
N SER A 56 -10.90 -14.26 -19.38
CA SER A 56 -12.32 -14.08 -19.05
C SER A 56 -12.60 -12.71 -18.44
N HIS A 57 -13.88 -12.29 -18.49
CA HIS A 57 -14.33 -11.06 -17.82
C HIS A 57 -14.11 -11.12 -16.30
N ARG A 58 -14.28 -12.30 -15.67
CA ARG A 58 -13.94 -12.51 -14.26
C ARG A 58 -12.47 -12.18 -13.98
N ASP A 59 -11.56 -12.70 -14.78
CA ASP A 59 -10.12 -12.54 -14.55
C ASP A 59 -9.70 -11.09 -14.78
N ARG A 60 -10.28 -10.43 -15.80
CA ARG A 60 -10.09 -8.99 -16.04
C ARG A 60 -10.64 -8.14 -14.89
N ALA A 61 -11.85 -8.42 -14.43
CA ALA A 61 -12.42 -7.75 -13.26
C ALA A 61 -11.49 -7.88 -12.04
N LEU A 62 -11.08 -9.11 -11.74
CA LEU A 62 -10.25 -9.41 -10.58
C LEU A 62 -8.91 -8.66 -10.63
N VAL A 63 -8.21 -8.68 -11.77
CA VAL A 63 -6.93 -7.97 -11.94
C VAL A 63 -7.14 -6.45 -11.92
N ALA A 64 -8.20 -5.92 -12.50
CA ALA A 64 -8.52 -4.50 -12.44
C ALA A 64 -8.79 -4.04 -10.99
N PHE A 65 -9.52 -4.84 -10.19
CA PHE A 65 -9.67 -4.57 -8.76
C PHE A 65 -8.35 -4.65 -8.01
N TYR A 66 -7.48 -5.61 -8.30
CA TYR A 66 -6.16 -5.70 -7.65
C TYR A 66 -5.33 -4.45 -7.87
N VAL A 67 -5.21 -4.00 -9.12
CA VAL A 67 -4.34 -2.88 -9.47
C VAL A 67 -4.92 -1.53 -9.08
N SER A 68 -6.24 -1.41 -8.96
CA SER A 68 -6.88 -0.14 -8.55
C SER A 68 -6.99 0.00 -7.02
N THR A 69 -7.28 -1.09 -6.30
CA THR A 69 -7.47 -1.03 -4.83
C THR A 69 -6.22 -1.30 -4.03
N GLY A 70 -5.24 -2.01 -4.61
CA GLY A 70 -4.09 -2.52 -3.88
C GLY A 70 -4.44 -3.53 -2.77
N ALA A 71 -5.66 -4.09 -2.75
CA ALA A 71 -6.08 -5.09 -1.78
C ALA A 71 -5.18 -6.35 -1.84
N ARG A 72 -5.09 -7.09 -0.72
CA ARG A 72 -4.46 -8.41 -0.74
C ARG A 72 -5.36 -9.41 -1.45
N ALA A 73 -4.75 -10.42 -2.07
CA ALA A 73 -5.50 -11.45 -2.81
C ALA A 73 -6.59 -12.11 -1.96
N SER A 74 -6.28 -12.46 -0.72
CA SER A 74 -7.26 -13.05 0.20
C SER A 74 -8.38 -12.08 0.61
N GLU A 75 -8.08 -10.79 0.70
CA GLU A 75 -9.06 -9.75 1.02
C GLU A 75 -10.06 -9.59 -0.13
N LEU A 76 -9.56 -9.47 -1.36
CA LEU A 76 -10.42 -9.33 -2.53
C LEU A 76 -11.25 -10.58 -2.84
N LEU A 77 -10.66 -11.77 -2.64
CA LEU A 77 -11.38 -13.05 -2.83
C LEU A 77 -12.46 -13.31 -1.78
N SER A 78 -12.38 -12.68 -0.62
CA SER A 78 -13.41 -12.75 0.43
C SER A 78 -14.59 -11.80 0.20
N ALA A 79 -14.54 -10.93 -0.81
CA ALA A 79 -15.60 -9.98 -1.10
C ALA A 79 -16.91 -10.69 -1.46
N THR A 80 -18.03 -10.08 -1.05
CA THR A 80 -19.38 -10.57 -1.33
C THR A 80 -20.11 -9.66 -2.30
N VAL A 81 -21.21 -10.13 -2.85
CA VAL A 81 -22.06 -9.33 -3.73
C VAL A 81 -22.56 -8.06 -3.02
N ALA A 82 -22.92 -8.13 -1.74
CA ALA A 82 -23.34 -6.96 -0.95
C ALA A 82 -22.21 -5.95 -0.71
N GLY A 83 -20.95 -6.41 -0.78
CA GLY A 83 -19.78 -5.56 -0.58
C GLY A 83 -19.38 -4.73 -1.79
N THR A 84 -20.15 -4.77 -2.88
CA THR A 84 -19.86 -3.98 -4.08
C THR A 84 -20.88 -2.88 -4.29
N ASP A 85 -20.39 -1.65 -4.43
CA ASP A 85 -21.21 -0.48 -4.75
C ASP A 85 -20.63 0.23 -5.99
N PRO A 86 -21.14 -0.10 -7.19
CA PRO A 86 -20.69 0.53 -8.42
C PRO A 86 -20.99 2.03 -8.49
N GLY A 87 -22.07 2.49 -7.82
CA GLY A 87 -22.46 3.89 -7.81
C GLY A 87 -21.45 4.76 -7.04
N ARG A 88 -20.93 4.25 -5.95
CA ARG A 88 -19.85 4.89 -5.17
C ARG A 88 -18.45 4.47 -5.60
N GLN A 89 -18.34 3.54 -6.52
CA GLN A 89 -17.07 2.95 -6.98
C GLN A 89 -16.24 2.35 -5.84
N VAL A 90 -16.88 1.64 -4.90
CA VAL A 90 -16.20 1.01 -3.76
C VAL A 90 -16.47 -0.49 -3.70
N ILE A 91 -15.48 -1.22 -3.21
CA ILE A 91 -15.58 -2.63 -2.83
C ILE A 91 -15.19 -2.79 -1.37
N THR A 92 -16.05 -3.46 -0.59
CA THR A 92 -15.81 -3.77 0.80
C THR A 92 -15.06 -5.09 0.92
N VAL A 93 -13.96 -5.07 1.65
CA VAL A 93 -13.13 -6.24 1.92
C VAL A 93 -12.97 -6.46 3.42
N VAL A 94 -12.70 -7.71 3.82
CA VAL A 94 -12.30 -8.04 5.20
C VAL A 94 -10.78 -7.99 5.30
N ARG A 95 -10.25 -7.10 6.13
CA ARG A 95 -8.79 -6.93 6.27
C ARG A 95 -8.14 -8.16 6.91
N LYS A 96 -7.02 -8.58 6.29
CA LYS A 96 -6.20 -9.65 6.87
C LYS A 96 -5.49 -9.13 8.12
N GLY A 97 -5.75 -9.74 9.26
CA GLY A 97 -5.18 -9.36 10.55
C GLY A 97 -6.23 -8.80 11.50
N THR A 98 -6.76 -7.61 11.27
CA THR A 98 -7.78 -6.97 12.11
C THR A 98 -9.17 -7.57 11.94
N ARG A 99 -9.45 -8.19 10.80
CA ARG A 99 -10.78 -8.67 10.36
C ARG A 99 -11.84 -7.57 10.26
N GLU A 100 -11.43 -6.33 10.24
CA GLU A 100 -12.30 -5.19 10.04
C GLU A 100 -12.79 -5.11 8.59
N LEU A 101 -14.01 -4.62 8.41
CA LEU A 101 -14.54 -4.27 7.09
C LEU A 101 -13.95 -2.93 6.66
N GLN A 102 -13.42 -2.88 5.46
CA GLN A 102 -12.95 -1.64 4.87
C GLN A 102 -13.47 -1.48 3.45
N GLU A 103 -14.02 -0.30 3.17
CA GLU A 103 -14.36 0.12 1.81
C GLU A 103 -13.10 0.60 1.09
N LEU A 104 -12.88 0.10 -0.11
CA LEU A 104 -11.74 0.47 -0.96
C LEU A 104 -12.27 1.05 -2.26
N PRO A 105 -11.80 2.25 -2.66
CA PRO A 105 -12.13 2.80 -3.97
C PRO A 105 -11.49 1.94 -5.07
N ALA A 106 -12.24 1.74 -6.14
CA ALA A 106 -11.78 1.00 -7.31
C ALA A 106 -12.10 1.77 -8.60
N SER A 107 -11.33 1.48 -9.66
CA SER A 107 -11.53 2.14 -10.95
C SER A 107 -12.88 1.78 -11.58
N THR A 108 -13.43 2.67 -12.37
CA THR A 108 -14.65 2.44 -13.16
C THR A 108 -14.54 1.18 -14.00
N ASP A 109 -13.39 0.95 -14.63
CA ASP A 109 -13.14 -0.23 -15.48
C ASP A 109 -13.28 -1.54 -14.71
N ALA A 110 -12.87 -1.58 -13.43
CA ALA A 110 -13.03 -2.76 -12.59
C ALA A 110 -14.51 -3.13 -12.45
N PHE A 111 -15.40 -2.15 -12.30
CA PHE A 111 -16.86 -2.37 -12.22
C PHE A 111 -17.48 -2.72 -13.58
N VAL A 112 -16.97 -2.18 -14.68
CA VAL A 112 -17.40 -2.58 -16.03
C VAL A 112 -17.11 -4.07 -16.25
N TRP A 113 -15.88 -4.52 -16.00
CA TRP A 113 -15.52 -5.94 -16.12
C TRP A 113 -16.29 -6.82 -15.14
N LEU A 114 -16.53 -6.34 -13.91
CA LEU A 114 -17.35 -7.04 -12.93
C LEU A 114 -18.78 -7.23 -13.46
N ARG A 115 -19.38 -6.22 -14.04
CA ARG A 115 -20.73 -6.33 -14.59
C ARG A 115 -20.82 -7.34 -15.73
N LEU A 116 -19.86 -7.33 -16.65
CA LEU A 116 -19.77 -8.33 -17.73
C LEU A 116 -19.66 -9.75 -17.17
N TYR A 117 -18.79 -9.94 -16.18
CA TYR A 117 -18.65 -11.23 -15.48
C TYR A 117 -19.97 -11.66 -14.79
N GLN A 118 -20.65 -10.74 -14.11
CA GLN A 118 -21.92 -11.05 -13.44
C GLN A 118 -23.01 -11.46 -14.42
N VAL A 119 -23.06 -10.86 -15.61
CA VAL A 119 -24.00 -11.25 -16.68
C VAL A 119 -23.70 -12.66 -17.18
N GLU A 120 -22.42 -13.01 -17.39
CA GLU A 120 -22.00 -14.37 -17.78
C GLU A 120 -22.37 -15.44 -16.74
N MET A 121 -22.35 -15.07 -15.45
CA MET A 121 -22.61 -16.01 -14.37
C MET A 121 -24.08 -16.04 -13.90
N ASP A 122 -24.94 -15.24 -14.52
CA ASP A 122 -26.36 -15.23 -14.13
C ASP A 122 -27.00 -16.60 -14.38
N GLY A 123 -27.72 -17.09 -13.38
CA GLY A 123 -28.31 -18.42 -13.39
C GLY A 123 -27.32 -19.58 -13.13
N LEU A 124 -26.00 -19.33 -13.12
CA LEU A 124 -24.98 -20.37 -12.86
C LEU A 124 -24.53 -20.40 -11.41
N VAL A 125 -24.72 -19.30 -10.67
CA VAL A 125 -24.31 -19.15 -9.26
C VAL A 125 -25.49 -18.88 -8.35
N PRO A 126 -25.40 -19.22 -7.06
CA PRO A 126 -26.47 -18.91 -6.10
C PRO A 126 -26.73 -17.41 -6.03
N LYS A 127 -28.01 -17.03 -6.03
CA LYS A 127 -28.42 -15.63 -5.86
C LYS A 127 -28.42 -15.25 -4.39
N GLY A 128 -28.01 -14.03 -4.06
CA GLY A 128 -28.08 -13.47 -2.72
C GLY A 128 -26.95 -12.52 -2.38
N ARG A 129 -27.25 -11.53 -1.55
CA ARG A 129 -26.31 -10.46 -1.19
C ARG A 129 -25.07 -10.95 -0.43
N ARG A 130 -25.21 -12.05 0.35
CA ARG A 130 -24.12 -12.63 1.15
C ARG A 130 -23.26 -13.63 0.38
N GLN A 131 -23.63 -13.93 -0.88
CA GLN A 131 -22.86 -14.87 -1.70
C GLN A 131 -21.48 -14.32 -2.01
N PRO A 132 -20.47 -15.20 -2.16
CA PRO A 132 -19.16 -14.79 -2.65
C PRO A 132 -19.28 -14.07 -4.00
N LEU A 133 -18.46 -13.06 -4.19
CA LEU A 133 -18.43 -12.32 -5.45
C LEU A 133 -17.78 -13.14 -6.57
N TRP A 134 -16.78 -13.96 -6.24
CA TRP A 134 -15.92 -14.64 -7.20
C TRP A 134 -16.17 -16.14 -7.24
N TRP A 135 -16.46 -16.69 -8.42
CA TRP A 135 -16.74 -18.09 -8.65
C TRP A 135 -15.86 -18.68 -9.72
N THR A 136 -15.67 -20.03 -9.71
CA THR A 136 -15.02 -20.73 -10.80
C THR A 136 -15.91 -20.74 -12.04
N LEU A 137 -15.29 -20.65 -13.24
CA LEU A 137 -16.02 -20.67 -14.52
C LEU A 137 -16.31 -22.09 -15.03
N ARG A 138 -15.58 -23.08 -14.53
CA ARG A 138 -15.75 -24.49 -14.90
C ARG A 138 -16.52 -25.24 -13.83
N ARG A 139 -17.32 -26.20 -14.26
CA ARG A 139 -18.05 -27.07 -13.35
C ARG A 139 -17.09 -28.03 -12.60
N PRO A 140 -17.36 -28.35 -11.32
CA PRO A 140 -18.41 -27.80 -10.48
C PRO A 140 -18.14 -26.34 -10.14
N VAL A 141 -19.18 -25.46 -10.29
CA VAL A 141 -19.09 -24.05 -9.93
C VAL A 141 -19.01 -23.93 -8.41
N ARG A 142 -17.95 -23.28 -7.93
CA ARG A 142 -17.63 -23.10 -6.51
C ARG A 142 -16.96 -21.76 -6.26
N PRO A 143 -16.93 -21.25 -5.02
CA PRO A 143 -16.17 -20.04 -4.71
C PRO A 143 -14.72 -20.13 -5.18
N LEU A 144 -14.22 -19.04 -5.74
CA LEU A 144 -12.89 -18.97 -6.33
C LEU A 144 -11.82 -18.99 -5.23
N SER A 145 -10.89 -19.92 -5.31
CA SER A 145 -9.80 -20.02 -4.34
C SER A 145 -8.56 -19.23 -4.77
N TYR A 146 -7.73 -18.85 -3.79
CA TYR A 146 -6.43 -18.22 -4.04
C TYR A 146 -5.56 -19.03 -5.00
N HIS A 147 -5.51 -20.36 -4.82
CA HIS A 147 -4.72 -21.25 -5.67
C HIS A 147 -5.18 -21.21 -7.12
N ALA A 148 -6.50 -21.17 -7.36
CA ALA A 148 -7.05 -21.08 -8.72
C ALA A 148 -6.66 -19.78 -9.41
N VAL A 149 -6.69 -18.65 -8.68
CA VAL A 149 -6.25 -17.34 -9.19
C VAL A 149 -4.74 -17.33 -9.45
N HIS A 150 -3.94 -17.87 -8.53
CA HIS A 150 -2.50 -17.97 -8.70
C HIS A 150 -2.14 -18.74 -9.97
N ARG A 151 -2.71 -19.93 -10.17
CA ARG A 151 -2.50 -20.73 -11.37
C ARG A 151 -3.01 -20.09 -12.66
N MET A 152 -4.09 -19.31 -12.59
CA MET A 152 -4.56 -18.51 -13.72
C MET A 152 -3.50 -17.47 -14.10
N PHE A 153 -3.00 -16.76 -13.09
CA PHE A 153 -2.03 -15.69 -13.30
C PHE A 153 -0.66 -16.20 -13.77
N GLU A 154 -0.21 -17.37 -13.29
CA GLU A 154 0.99 -18.05 -13.78
C GLU A 154 0.88 -18.35 -15.27
N ARG A 155 -0.23 -18.96 -15.73
CA ARG A 155 -0.43 -19.26 -17.16
C ARG A 155 -0.43 -18.00 -18.04
N VAL A 156 -0.99 -16.89 -17.53
CA VAL A 156 -0.99 -15.62 -18.26
C VAL A 156 0.42 -15.07 -18.37
N ASN A 157 1.21 -15.14 -17.29
CA ASN A 157 2.62 -14.76 -17.31
C ASN A 157 3.45 -15.58 -18.29
N GLU A 158 3.26 -16.88 -18.30
CA GLU A 158 3.94 -17.79 -19.25
C GLU A 158 3.66 -17.38 -20.71
N GLN A 159 2.38 -17.04 -21.01
CA GLN A 159 1.98 -16.58 -22.34
C GLN A 159 2.47 -15.16 -22.69
N ALA A 160 2.64 -14.32 -21.69
CA ALA A 160 3.14 -12.96 -21.85
C ALA A 160 4.68 -12.87 -21.81
N GLY A 161 5.37 -13.95 -21.43
CA GLY A 161 6.82 -13.92 -21.21
C GLY A 161 7.23 -13.08 -20.00
N THR A 162 6.36 -12.97 -19.00
CA THR A 162 6.55 -12.13 -17.80
C THR A 162 6.69 -12.97 -16.53
N SER A 163 7.09 -12.36 -15.43
CA SER A 163 7.25 -13.03 -14.12
C SER A 163 6.52 -12.32 -12.99
N ALA A 164 5.46 -11.57 -13.32
CA ALA A 164 4.67 -10.83 -12.34
C ALA A 164 3.93 -11.78 -11.39
N THR A 165 3.69 -11.34 -10.16
CA THR A 165 2.94 -12.08 -9.16
C THR A 165 1.67 -11.33 -8.77
N LEU A 166 0.71 -11.99 -8.11
CA LEU A 166 -0.44 -11.30 -7.53
C LEU A 166 0.00 -10.21 -6.53
N HIS A 167 1.15 -10.40 -5.87
CA HIS A 167 1.71 -9.40 -4.98
C HIS A 167 2.30 -8.21 -5.74
N SER A 168 2.85 -8.44 -6.92
CA SER A 168 3.32 -7.37 -7.81
C SER A 168 2.19 -6.43 -8.23
N LEU A 169 0.96 -6.93 -8.43
CA LEU A 169 -0.21 -6.08 -8.71
C LEU A 169 -0.48 -5.10 -7.57
N ARG A 170 -0.40 -5.55 -6.32
CA ARG A 170 -0.53 -4.67 -5.15
C ARG A 170 0.61 -3.66 -5.07
N HIS A 171 1.85 -4.07 -5.37
CA HIS A 171 2.98 -3.14 -5.42
C HIS A 171 2.80 -2.10 -6.52
N THR A 172 2.27 -2.50 -7.66
CA THR A 172 1.94 -1.58 -8.76
C THR A 172 0.89 -0.56 -8.34
N ALA A 173 -0.19 -1.00 -7.67
CA ALA A 173 -1.19 -0.10 -7.10
C ALA A 173 -0.56 0.88 -6.09
N ALA A 174 0.22 0.36 -5.15
CA ALA A 174 0.88 1.17 -4.13
C ALA A 174 1.85 2.19 -4.74
N TYR A 175 2.61 1.79 -5.75
CA TYR A 175 3.56 2.66 -6.45
C TYR A 175 2.82 3.78 -7.21
N ARG A 176 1.79 3.44 -8.00
CA ARG A 176 0.97 4.42 -8.74
C ARG A 176 0.30 5.44 -7.81
N MET A 177 -0.27 4.98 -6.69
CA MET A 177 -0.87 5.87 -5.69
C MET A 177 0.19 6.77 -5.02
N ALA A 178 1.38 6.23 -4.72
CA ALA A 178 2.44 7.00 -4.08
C ALA A 178 3.12 8.02 -5.02
N GLU A 179 3.10 7.78 -6.33
CA GLU A 179 3.59 8.74 -7.34
C GLU A 179 2.60 9.88 -7.61
N ASP A 180 1.32 9.69 -7.29
CA ASP A 180 0.32 10.74 -7.46
C ASP A 180 0.46 11.80 -6.36
N SER A 181 0.93 12.98 -6.74
CA SER A 181 1.14 14.09 -5.82
C SER A 181 -0.17 14.65 -5.22
N SER A 182 -1.32 14.29 -5.78
CA SER A 182 -2.64 14.67 -5.26
C SER A 182 -3.11 13.76 -4.12
N LEU A 183 -2.49 12.59 -3.94
CA LEU A 183 -2.81 11.63 -2.89
C LEU A 183 -1.84 11.75 -1.71
N PRO A 184 -2.29 12.18 -0.52
CA PRO A 184 -1.47 12.14 0.69
C PRO A 184 -1.00 10.71 1.02
N LEU A 185 0.22 10.58 1.50
CA LEU A 185 0.78 9.28 1.85
C LEU A 185 -0.04 8.53 2.93
N THR A 186 -0.69 9.29 3.81
CA THR A 186 -1.62 8.76 4.82
C THR A 186 -2.81 8.07 4.20
N ASP A 187 -3.34 8.59 3.09
CA ASP A 187 -4.46 8.02 2.37
C ASP A 187 -4.03 6.73 1.65
N VAL A 188 -2.84 6.75 1.04
CA VAL A 188 -2.22 5.54 0.46
C VAL A 188 -2.02 4.46 1.53
N GLN A 189 -1.53 4.84 2.71
CA GLN A 189 -1.38 3.95 3.86
C GLN A 189 -2.73 3.33 4.26
N PHE A 190 -3.76 4.16 4.38
CA PHE A 190 -5.11 3.74 4.74
C PHE A 190 -5.68 2.75 3.72
N VAL A 191 -5.65 3.08 2.43
CA VAL A 191 -6.13 2.23 1.34
C VAL A 191 -5.41 0.88 1.32
N LEU A 192 -4.10 0.88 1.49
CA LEU A 192 -3.30 -0.34 1.52
C LEU A 192 -3.47 -1.13 2.84
N GLY A 193 -3.98 -0.52 3.91
CA GLY A 193 -4.10 -1.16 5.22
C GLY A 193 -2.72 -1.52 5.79
N HIS A 194 -1.78 -0.59 5.73
CA HIS A 194 -0.48 -0.72 6.37
C HIS A 194 -0.56 -0.17 7.79
N ALA A 195 -0.31 -1.03 8.78
CA ALA A 195 -0.30 -0.64 10.19
C ALA A 195 0.78 0.41 10.51
N GLN A 196 1.88 0.43 9.75
CA GLN A 196 2.99 1.36 9.93
C GLN A 196 3.27 2.13 8.64
N LEU A 197 3.47 3.44 8.76
CA LEU A 197 3.78 4.33 7.64
C LEU A 197 5.07 3.94 6.92
N THR A 198 6.05 3.43 7.66
CA THR A 198 7.33 2.93 7.12
C THR A 198 7.14 1.88 6.01
N THR A 199 6.08 1.08 6.09
CA THR A 199 5.75 0.09 5.05
C THR A 199 5.29 0.76 3.74
N THR A 200 4.66 1.92 3.83
CA THR A 200 4.25 2.69 2.65
C THR A 200 5.40 3.54 2.11
N GLN A 201 6.27 4.04 2.98
CA GLN A 201 7.43 4.85 2.60
C GLN A 201 8.42 4.13 1.68
N ILE A 202 8.45 2.80 1.66
CA ILE A 202 9.32 2.03 0.74
C ILE A 202 9.02 2.30 -0.75
N TYR A 203 7.81 2.80 -1.06
CA TYR A 203 7.42 3.17 -2.42
C TYR A 203 7.83 4.61 -2.77
N LEU A 204 8.25 5.39 -1.78
CA LEU A 204 8.73 6.75 -1.96
C LEU A 204 10.25 6.73 -2.08
N THR A 205 10.74 6.60 -3.29
CA THR A 205 12.14 6.94 -3.58
C THR A 205 12.12 8.30 -4.26
N PRO A 206 12.29 9.40 -3.49
CA PRO A 206 12.25 10.73 -4.08
C PRO A 206 13.40 10.87 -5.06
N ARG A 207 13.10 11.25 -6.28
CA ARG A 207 14.13 11.65 -7.25
C ARG A 207 14.73 12.95 -6.73
N LYS A 208 16.04 12.95 -6.49
CA LYS A 208 16.76 14.09 -5.91
C LYS A 208 16.44 15.41 -6.62
N GLU A 209 16.40 15.39 -7.95
CA GLU A 209 16.12 16.54 -8.80
C GLU A 209 14.70 17.08 -8.57
N GLU A 210 13.74 16.19 -8.37
CA GLU A 210 12.36 16.57 -8.12
C GLU A 210 12.17 17.16 -6.72
N VAL A 211 12.85 16.62 -5.72
CA VAL A 211 12.87 17.20 -4.36
C VAL A 211 13.45 18.61 -4.39
N ILE A 212 14.58 18.79 -5.06
CA ILE A 212 15.23 20.11 -5.20
C ILE A 212 14.24 21.09 -5.85
N ARG A 213 13.63 20.72 -6.96
CA ARG A 213 12.66 21.57 -7.68
C ARG A 213 11.47 21.97 -6.78
N ARG A 214 10.88 21.02 -6.05
CA ARG A 214 9.73 21.30 -5.14
C ARG A 214 10.14 22.23 -3.99
N VAL A 215 11.31 22.03 -3.40
CA VAL A 215 11.82 22.87 -2.32
C VAL A 215 12.10 24.29 -2.83
N LEU A 216 12.70 24.44 -4.00
CA LEU A 216 12.94 25.75 -4.62
C LEU A 216 11.62 26.47 -4.95
N ALA A 217 10.63 25.76 -5.47
CA ALA A 217 9.30 26.31 -5.72
C ALA A 217 8.62 26.78 -4.43
N HIS A 218 8.73 25.99 -3.34
CA HIS A 218 8.23 26.37 -2.03
C HIS A 218 8.89 27.66 -1.50
N HIS A 219 10.22 27.78 -1.60
CA HIS A 219 10.92 28.99 -1.18
C HIS A 219 10.52 30.21 -2.02
N ALA A 220 10.37 30.04 -3.33
CA ALA A 220 9.92 31.13 -4.21
C ALA A 220 8.48 31.58 -3.85
N GLU A 221 7.60 30.66 -3.49
CA GLU A 221 6.25 30.97 -3.06
C GLU A 221 6.24 31.71 -1.71
N GLN A 222 7.03 31.24 -0.73
CA GLN A 222 7.18 31.95 0.55
C GLN A 222 7.69 33.38 0.36
N THR A 223 8.65 33.59 -0.53
CA THR A 223 9.18 34.92 -0.85
C THR A 223 8.10 35.80 -1.46
N ARG A 224 7.27 35.26 -2.39
CA ARG A 224 6.14 36.00 -2.97
C ARG A 224 5.11 36.38 -1.93
N GLN A 225 4.75 35.43 -1.05
CA GLN A 225 3.78 35.68 0.04
C GLN A 225 4.32 36.70 1.05
N ALA A 226 5.62 36.66 1.37
CA ALA A 226 6.24 37.65 2.24
C ALA A 226 6.25 39.05 1.60
N ALA A 227 6.52 39.15 0.29
CA ALA A 227 6.44 40.40 -0.45
C ALA A 227 5.01 40.94 -0.61
N ALA A 228 4.01 40.05 -0.71
CA ALA A 228 2.60 40.42 -0.81
C ALA A 228 1.96 40.81 0.54
N ARG A 229 2.59 40.46 1.67
CA ARG A 229 2.14 40.93 2.97
C ARG A 229 2.39 42.44 3.06
N SER A 230 1.33 43.23 2.93
CA SER A 230 1.38 44.68 3.15
C SER A 230 2.10 44.93 4.45
N ARG A 231 3.03 45.91 4.45
CA ARG A 231 3.61 46.41 5.70
C ARG A 231 2.43 46.77 6.64
N PRO A 232 2.44 46.29 7.89
CA PRO A 232 1.38 46.63 8.83
C PRO A 232 1.29 48.19 8.87
N SER A 233 0.07 48.72 8.72
CA SER A 233 -0.15 50.16 8.90
C SER A 233 0.40 50.54 10.27
N PRO A 234 1.13 51.67 10.36
CA PRO A 234 1.57 52.16 11.66
C PRO A 234 0.40 52.23 12.61
N ALA A 235 0.62 51.86 13.88
CA ALA A 235 -0.43 51.96 14.91
C ALA A 235 -1.02 53.35 14.92
N PRO A 236 -2.34 53.51 15.15
CA PRO A 236 -2.99 54.81 15.24
C PRO A 236 -2.25 55.71 16.24
N GLY A 237 -1.73 56.85 15.78
CA GLY A 237 -0.94 57.78 16.59
C GLY A 237 0.57 57.85 16.26
N TYR A 238 1.08 56.92 15.40
CA TYR A 238 2.45 57.03 14.90
C TYR A 238 2.47 57.90 13.63
N ARG A 239 3.23 58.97 13.68
CA ARG A 239 3.49 59.81 12.49
C ARG A 239 4.60 59.18 11.67
N PRO A 240 4.40 58.96 10.35
CA PRO A 240 5.41 58.32 9.48
C PRO A 240 6.78 59.03 9.53
N GLU A 241 6.78 60.37 9.71
CA GLU A 241 7.98 61.20 9.78
C GLU A 241 8.84 60.85 11.01
N THR A 242 8.27 60.35 12.09
CA THR A 242 9.00 59.96 13.30
C THR A 242 9.76 58.68 13.12
N LEU A 243 9.29 57.78 12.25
CA LEU A 243 9.97 56.53 11.93
C LEU A 243 11.17 56.79 11.00
N ASP A 244 11.05 57.73 10.08
CA ASP A 244 12.16 58.11 9.20
C ASP A 244 13.35 58.69 9.95
N VAL A 245 13.07 59.45 11.04
CA VAL A 245 14.13 60.01 11.91
C VAL A 245 14.82 58.88 12.73
N LEU A 246 14.09 57.88 13.19
CA LEU A 246 14.64 56.79 13.99
C LEU A 246 15.51 55.83 13.15
N PHE A 247 15.14 55.59 11.92
CA PHE A 247 15.89 54.67 11.06
C PHE A 247 16.99 55.38 10.19
N ARG A 248 16.99 56.70 10.11
CA ARG A 248 17.96 57.45 9.36
C ARG A 248 19.28 57.72 10.12
N ASN A 249 19.29 57.57 11.44
CA ASN A 249 20.48 57.79 12.27
C ASN A 249 21.27 56.49 12.57
N GLY A 250 21.04 55.41 11.85
CA GLY A 250 21.76 54.13 12.00
C GLY A 250 22.77 53.84 10.87
N ALA A 251 23.03 54.82 9.97
CA ALA A 251 23.99 54.66 8.91
C ALA A 251 25.04 55.79 8.99
N SER A 252 25.97 55.61 9.93
CA SER A 252 27.27 56.29 9.96
C SER A 252 28.33 55.31 10.39
#